data_12e87f21693bea7c3589dcfd45108f16
#
_entry.id   12e87f21693bea7c3589dcfd45108f16
#
_cell.length_a   1.000
_cell.length_b   1.000
_cell.length_c   1.000
_cell.angle_alpha   90.00
_cell.angle_beta   90.00
_cell.angle_gamma   90.00
#
_symmetry.space_group_name_H-M   'P 1'
#
loop_
_entity.id
_entity.type
_entity.pdbx_description
1 polymer ?
#
loop_
_entity_poly.entity_id
_entity_poly.type
_entity_poly.pdbx_seq_one_letter_code
_entity_poly.pdbx_strand_id
1 'polypeptide(L)'
;VYGGVFVVLSGRAKRRRMVEIGLLAVMLIEACGYGIFGLCMNGTVNRKDYYSDQAAVSTLKAQVDEREKDNFYRMELEERRGRDDVTWHHLPGMSLFSSTANAGVDHLAKRLGFYAVTNKYSYQGATPETDAFLNIEYLISKQKQDSIRTFEWLSEADGRNLYQNHCGLGLGFMVSDNIFNWDYE
;
A
#
# COMPACT_ATOMS: atom_id res chain seq x y z
N VAL A 1 -28.53 30.14 6.30
CA VAL A 1 -28.28 31.06 5.18
C VAL A 1 -29.34 30.86 4.09
N TYR A 2 -29.70 29.64 3.67
CA TYR A 2 -30.61 29.37 2.55
C TYR A 2 -32.12 29.69 2.87
N GLY A 3 -32.56 29.63 4.13
CA GLY A 3 -33.94 29.92 4.52
C GLY A 3 -34.39 31.39 4.32
N GLY A 4 -33.47 32.35 4.43
CA GLY A 4 -33.75 33.76 4.19
C GLY A 4 -33.91 34.11 2.71
N VAL A 5 -33.33 33.32 1.84
CA VAL A 5 -33.36 33.51 0.37
C VAL A 5 -34.72 33.13 -0.22
N PHE A 6 -35.39 32.12 0.36
CA PHE A 6 -36.72 31.68 -0.09
C PHE A 6 -37.80 32.78 0.05
N VAL A 7 -37.69 33.64 1.09
CA VAL A 7 -38.63 34.77 1.34
C VAL A 7 -38.44 35.89 0.30
N VAL A 8 -37.24 36.07 -0.27
CA VAL A 8 -36.94 37.14 -1.22
C VAL A 8 -37.37 36.75 -2.64
N LEU A 9 -37.55 35.46 -2.96
CA LEU A 9 -37.95 34.95 -4.27
C LEU A 9 -39.42 35.24 -4.65
N SER A 10 -40.28 35.68 -3.69
CA SER A 10 -41.67 36.04 -3.96
C SER A 10 -41.88 37.46 -4.44
N GLY A 11 -40.83 38.23 -4.75
CA GLY A 11 -40.89 39.58 -5.28
C GLY A 11 -40.87 39.71 -6.79
N ARG A 12 -40.98 40.98 -7.30
CA ARG A 12 -41.02 41.36 -8.73
C ARG A 12 -39.94 40.60 -9.54
N ALA A 13 -40.29 40.13 -10.74
CA ALA A 13 -39.47 39.25 -11.60
C ALA A 13 -37.99 39.70 -11.81
N LYS A 14 -37.71 41.00 -11.89
CA LYS A 14 -36.34 41.54 -11.97
C LYS A 14 -35.49 41.28 -10.71
N ARG A 15 -36.15 41.41 -9.55
CA ARG A 15 -35.48 41.15 -8.25
C ARG A 15 -35.22 39.64 -8.04
N ARG A 16 -36.12 38.81 -8.49
CA ARG A 16 -35.98 37.35 -8.49
C ARG A 16 -34.75 36.89 -9.30
N ARG A 17 -34.57 37.43 -10.52
CA ARG A 17 -33.42 37.09 -11.38
C ARG A 17 -32.09 37.51 -10.77
N MET A 18 -32.02 38.66 -10.08
CA MET A 18 -30.80 39.09 -9.40
C MET A 18 -30.45 38.14 -8.19
N VAL A 19 -31.47 37.70 -7.45
CA VAL A 19 -31.27 36.74 -6.37
C VAL A 19 -30.84 35.39 -6.86
N GLU A 20 -31.41 34.90 -7.98
CA GLU A 20 -31.01 33.65 -8.63
C GLU A 20 -29.55 33.70 -9.09
N ILE A 21 -29.12 34.80 -9.71
CA ILE A 21 -27.72 35.02 -10.13
C ILE A 21 -26.79 35.09 -8.87
N GLY A 22 -27.20 35.80 -7.84
CA GLY A 22 -26.42 35.87 -6.60
C GLY A 22 -26.25 34.52 -5.91
N LEU A 23 -27.30 33.71 -5.87
CA LEU A 23 -27.23 32.34 -5.37
C LEU A 23 -26.29 31.46 -6.19
N LEU A 24 -26.40 31.53 -7.52
CA LEU A 24 -25.53 30.78 -8.40
C LEU A 24 -24.06 31.16 -8.17
N ALA A 25 -23.79 32.47 -8.03
CA ALA A 25 -22.44 32.96 -7.73
C ALA A 25 -21.91 32.41 -6.39
N VAL A 26 -22.73 32.42 -5.33
CA VAL A 26 -22.35 31.86 -4.02
C VAL A 26 -22.08 30.37 -4.12
N MET A 27 -22.95 29.62 -4.81
CA MET A 27 -22.75 28.17 -4.99
C MET A 27 -21.46 27.86 -5.77
N LEU A 28 -21.15 28.66 -6.79
CA LEU A 28 -19.90 28.49 -7.56
C LEU A 28 -18.67 28.81 -6.69
N ILE A 29 -18.72 29.87 -5.88
CA ILE A 29 -17.63 30.20 -4.94
C ILE A 29 -17.43 29.09 -3.91
N GLU A 30 -18.52 28.58 -3.33
CA GLU A 30 -18.45 27.45 -2.40
C GLU A 30 -17.88 26.21 -3.07
N ALA A 31 -18.36 25.83 -4.26
CA ALA A 31 -17.88 24.66 -4.98
C ALA A 31 -16.39 24.78 -5.34
N CYS A 32 -15.94 25.94 -5.80
CA CYS A 32 -14.52 26.21 -6.06
C CYS A 32 -13.70 26.17 -4.75
N GLY A 33 -14.19 26.78 -3.68
CA GLY A 33 -13.53 26.78 -2.38
C GLY A 33 -13.35 25.36 -1.83
N TYR A 34 -14.42 24.57 -1.81
CA TYR A 34 -14.34 23.16 -1.39
C TYR A 34 -13.46 22.32 -2.29
N GLY A 35 -13.50 22.55 -3.62
CA GLY A 35 -12.63 21.87 -4.58
C GLY A 35 -11.15 22.15 -4.31
N ILE A 36 -10.78 23.42 -4.17
CA ILE A 36 -9.40 23.82 -3.86
C ILE A 36 -8.96 23.27 -2.51
N PHE A 37 -9.81 23.43 -1.48
CA PHE A 37 -9.51 22.91 -0.14
C PHE A 37 -9.31 21.39 -0.16
N GLY A 38 -10.19 20.64 -0.84
CA GLY A 38 -10.06 19.19 -0.97
C GLY A 38 -8.77 18.77 -1.65
N LEU A 39 -8.37 19.45 -2.73
CA LEU A 39 -7.11 19.19 -3.42
C LEU A 39 -5.89 19.49 -2.53
N CYS A 40 -5.92 20.61 -1.79
CA CYS A 40 -4.82 20.96 -0.89
C CYS A 40 -4.69 19.99 0.30
N MET A 41 -5.83 19.56 0.86
CA MET A 41 -5.84 18.69 2.04
C MET A 41 -5.49 17.22 1.72
N ASN A 42 -5.85 16.71 0.55
CA ASN A 42 -5.52 15.34 0.15
C ASN A 42 -4.08 15.15 -0.28
N GLY A 43 -3.33 16.22 -0.47
CA GLY A 43 -1.99 16.19 -1.02
C GLY A 43 -1.97 15.72 -2.48
N THR A 44 -0.96 16.11 -3.20
CA THR A 44 -0.72 15.64 -4.56
C THR A 44 0.70 15.13 -4.68
N VAL A 45 0.88 14.03 -5.38
CA VAL A 45 2.19 13.50 -5.72
C VAL A 45 2.48 13.84 -7.17
N ASN A 46 3.69 14.32 -7.46
CA ASN A 46 4.11 14.56 -8.84
C ASN A 46 4.10 13.23 -9.60
N ARG A 47 3.54 13.24 -10.80
CA ARG A 47 3.47 12.05 -11.65
C ARG A 47 4.84 11.41 -11.87
N LYS A 48 5.89 12.20 -12.04
CA LYS A 48 7.26 11.68 -12.21
C LYS A 48 7.75 10.93 -10.98
N ASP A 49 7.45 11.47 -9.79
CA ASP A 49 7.86 10.85 -8.52
C ASP A 49 7.06 9.57 -8.26
N TYR A 50 5.79 9.54 -8.70
CA TYR A 50 4.93 8.35 -8.58
C TYR A 50 5.45 7.16 -9.40
N TYR A 51 5.98 7.42 -10.60
CA TYR A 51 6.52 6.38 -11.49
C TYR A 51 8.03 6.18 -11.36
N SER A 52 8.72 6.94 -10.51
CA SER A 52 10.19 6.96 -10.45
C SER A 52 10.83 5.60 -10.21
N ASP A 53 10.19 4.73 -9.44
CA ASP A 53 10.74 3.44 -9.05
C ASP A 53 10.28 2.28 -9.94
N GLN A 54 9.37 2.53 -10.89
CA GLN A 54 8.74 1.45 -11.66
C GLN A 54 9.75 0.70 -12.53
N ALA A 55 10.64 1.40 -13.20
CA ALA A 55 11.67 0.78 -14.05
C ALA A 55 12.63 -0.07 -13.23
N ALA A 56 13.13 0.47 -12.11
CA ALA A 56 14.04 -0.24 -11.22
C ALA A 56 13.41 -1.52 -10.67
N VAL A 57 12.21 -1.41 -10.09
CA VAL A 57 11.52 -2.56 -9.49
C VAL A 57 11.16 -3.61 -10.56
N SER A 58 10.71 -3.21 -11.75
CA SER A 58 10.41 -4.16 -12.83
C SER A 58 11.67 -4.88 -13.34
N THR A 59 12.81 -4.20 -13.40
CA THR A 59 14.09 -4.81 -13.77
C THR A 59 14.52 -5.85 -12.73
N LEU A 60 14.46 -5.50 -11.45
CA LEU A 60 14.82 -6.43 -10.37
C LEU A 60 13.86 -7.62 -10.31
N LYS A 61 12.54 -7.37 -10.50
CA LYS A 61 11.56 -8.46 -10.59
C LYS A 61 11.84 -9.40 -11.74
N ALA A 62 12.16 -8.89 -12.93
CA ALA A 62 12.47 -9.73 -14.09
C ALA A 62 13.70 -10.61 -13.85
N GLN A 63 14.72 -10.11 -13.12
CA GLN A 63 15.88 -10.93 -12.73
C GLN A 63 15.47 -12.10 -11.82
N VAL A 64 14.56 -11.87 -10.89
CA VAL A 64 14.06 -12.92 -10.00
C VAL A 64 13.16 -13.90 -10.75
N ASP A 65 12.23 -13.41 -11.58
CA ASP A 65 11.36 -14.25 -12.40
C ASP A 65 12.17 -15.23 -13.28
N GLU A 66 13.32 -14.78 -13.77
CA GLU A 66 14.20 -15.64 -14.56
C GLU A 66 14.93 -16.71 -13.73
N ARG A 67 15.26 -16.40 -12.47
CA ARG A 67 15.88 -17.34 -11.54
C ARG A 67 14.90 -18.38 -11.03
N GLU A 68 13.66 -17.97 -10.74
CA GLU A 68 12.63 -18.75 -10.06
C GLU A 68 11.55 -19.26 -11.02
N LYS A 69 11.90 -19.55 -12.28
CA LYS A 69 10.94 -19.92 -13.34
C LYS A 69 9.90 -20.97 -12.93
N ASP A 70 10.31 -21.93 -12.11
CA ASP A 70 9.49 -23.08 -11.70
C ASP A 70 9.24 -23.13 -10.19
N ASN A 71 9.70 -22.12 -9.44
CA ASN A 71 9.61 -22.08 -7.99
C ASN A 71 8.62 -21.03 -7.52
N PHE A 72 7.97 -21.32 -6.41
CA PHE A 72 7.18 -20.33 -5.70
C PHE A 72 8.09 -19.48 -4.81
N TYR A 73 8.02 -18.17 -4.95
CA TYR A 73 8.71 -17.21 -4.10
C TYR A 73 7.80 -16.07 -3.70
N ARG A 74 8.14 -15.34 -2.64
CA ARG A 74 7.55 -14.03 -2.32
C ARG A 74 8.60 -12.96 -2.31
N MET A 75 8.16 -11.76 -2.74
CA MET A 75 8.98 -10.57 -2.83
C MET A 75 8.26 -9.38 -2.21
N GLU A 76 8.96 -8.61 -1.37
CA GLU A 76 8.42 -7.44 -0.68
C GLU A 76 9.25 -6.19 -0.91
N LEU A 77 8.64 -5.04 -0.58
CA LEU A 77 9.30 -3.74 -0.55
C LEU A 77 9.53 -3.32 0.91
N GLU A 78 10.77 -3.01 1.27
CA GLU A 78 11.08 -2.46 2.59
C GLU A 78 10.43 -1.08 2.77
N GLU A 79 10.68 -0.18 1.83
CA GLU A 79 10.07 1.15 1.83
C GLU A 79 8.98 1.24 0.77
N ARG A 80 7.79 1.57 1.23
CA ARG A 80 6.60 1.74 0.40
C ARG A 80 6.12 3.18 0.43
N ARG A 81 5.63 3.67 -0.70
CA ARG A 81 4.98 4.98 -0.81
C ARG A 81 3.48 4.88 -0.55
N GLY A 82 2.90 3.81 -1.01
CA GLY A 82 1.48 3.53 -0.94
C GLY A 82 1.16 2.20 -0.24
N ARG A 83 -0.12 1.95 -0.08
CA ARG A 83 -0.60 0.73 0.58
C ARG A 83 -0.52 -0.48 -0.33
N ASP A 84 -0.67 -0.26 -1.64
CA ASP A 84 -0.71 -1.31 -2.66
C ASP A 84 0.49 -1.25 -3.61
N ASP A 85 1.63 -0.70 -3.17
CA ASP A 85 2.84 -0.61 -3.99
C ASP A 85 3.29 -2.00 -4.47
N VAL A 86 3.17 -3.02 -3.62
CA VAL A 86 3.47 -4.41 -3.98
C VAL A 86 2.59 -4.88 -5.14
N THR A 87 1.28 -4.64 -5.05
CA THR A 87 0.33 -4.93 -6.12
C THR A 87 0.57 -4.07 -7.36
N TRP A 88 0.88 -2.79 -7.16
CA TRP A 88 1.21 -1.86 -8.24
C TRP A 88 2.41 -2.31 -9.07
N HIS A 89 3.43 -2.83 -8.42
CA HIS A 89 4.63 -3.36 -9.06
C HIS A 89 4.49 -4.82 -9.49
N HIS A 90 3.31 -5.43 -9.35
CA HIS A 90 3.06 -6.84 -9.66
C HIS A 90 4.01 -7.81 -8.94
N LEU A 91 4.39 -7.49 -7.71
CA LEU A 91 5.23 -8.36 -6.89
C LEU A 91 4.37 -9.44 -6.21
N PRO A 92 4.84 -10.68 -6.11
CA PRO A 92 4.18 -11.76 -5.40
C PRO A 92 4.39 -11.61 -3.88
N GLY A 93 3.97 -10.49 -3.30
CA GLY A 93 4.16 -10.16 -1.89
C GLY A 93 2.96 -10.49 -1.02
N MET A 94 3.08 -10.18 0.29
CA MET A 94 2.00 -10.36 1.24
C MET A 94 1.18 -9.08 1.46
N SER A 95 1.79 -7.91 1.28
CA SER A 95 1.15 -6.63 1.61
C SER A 95 -0.08 -6.35 0.74
N LEU A 96 -1.21 -6.04 1.38
CA LEU A 96 -2.49 -5.82 0.70
C LEU A 96 -3.34 -4.74 1.40
N PHE A 97 -4.02 -3.93 0.60
CA PHE A 97 -5.21 -3.17 1.01
C PHE A 97 -6.35 -3.49 0.05
N SER A 98 -7.43 -4.10 0.56
CA SER A 98 -8.60 -4.41 -0.25
C SER A 98 -9.86 -4.40 0.61
N SER A 99 -10.93 -3.78 0.12
CA SER A 99 -12.24 -3.83 0.78
C SER A 99 -12.81 -5.25 0.93
N THR A 100 -12.25 -6.21 0.19
CA THR A 100 -12.63 -7.63 0.22
C THR A 100 -11.53 -8.52 0.82
N ALA A 101 -10.57 -7.95 1.58
CA ALA A 101 -9.53 -8.71 2.24
C ALA A 101 -10.14 -9.77 3.19
N ASN A 102 -9.52 -10.94 3.25
CA ASN A 102 -9.97 -12.02 4.11
C ASN A 102 -9.63 -11.70 5.56
N ALA A 103 -10.65 -11.63 6.43
CA ALA A 103 -10.48 -11.33 7.85
C ALA A 103 -9.57 -12.33 8.59
N GLY A 104 -9.55 -13.61 8.17
CA GLY A 104 -8.63 -14.61 8.72
C GLY A 104 -7.17 -14.29 8.44
N VAL A 105 -6.86 -13.72 7.28
CA VAL A 105 -5.51 -13.28 6.92
C VAL A 105 -5.13 -12.03 7.70
N ASP A 106 -6.05 -11.07 7.88
CA ASP A 106 -5.82 -9.90 8.75
C ASP A 106 -5.45 -10.33 10.18
N HIS A 107 -6.20 -11.29 10.74
CA HIS A 107 -5.94 -11.84 12.08
C HIS A 107 -4.61 -12.58 12.16
N LEU A 108 -4.28 -13.40 11.17
CA LEU A 108 -3.01 -14.12 11.11
C LEU A 108 -1.84 -13.11 11.04
N ALA A 109 -1.89 -12.15 10.14
CA ALA A 109 -0.86 -11.12 10.00
C ALA A 109 -0.63 -10.37 11.31
N LYS A 110 -1.71 -10.00 12.01
CA LYS A 110 -1.63 -9.34 13.32
C LYS A 110 -0.98 -10.22 14.38
N ARG A 111 -1.30 -11.53 14.43
CA ARG A 111 -0.71 -12.48 15.37
C ARG A 111 0.77 -12.73 15.09
N LEU A 112 1.19 -12.66 13.85
CA LEU A 112 2.59 -12.76 13.44
C LEU A 112 3.39 -11.47 13.70
N GLY A 113 2.76 -10.42 14.23
CA GLY A 113 3.44 -9.16 14.56
C GLY A 113 3.47 -8.13 13.43
N PHE A 114 2.86 -8.43 12.27
CA PHE A 114 2.76 -7.47 11.19
C PHE A 114 1.76 -6.35 11.48
N TYR A 115 1.96 -5.20 10.85
CA TYR A 115 0.93 -4.17 10.87
C TYR A 115 -0.31 -4.66 10.12
N ALA A 116 -1.40 -4.91 10.85
CA ALA A 116 -2.67 -5.36 10.31
C ALA A 116 -3.85 -4.65 11.00
N VAL A 117 -4.78 -4.20 10.18
CA VAL A 117 -6.09 -3.63 10.58
C VAL A 117 -7.14 -4.16 9.60
N THR A 118 -8.41 -3.88 9.84
CA THR A 118 -9.50 -4.31 8.95
C THR A 118 -9.19 -3.95 7.49
N ASN A 119 -9.25 -4.94 6.62
CA ASN A 119 -9.01 -4.84 5.18
C ASN A 119 -7.59 -4.41 4.76
N LYS A 120 -6.63 -4.48 5.68
CA LYS A 120 -5.26 -4.08 5.39
C LYS A 120 -4.27 -4.83 6.25
N TYR A 121 -3.25 -5.39 5.62
CA TYR A 121 -2.04 -5.88 6.27
C TYR A 121 -0.80 -5.55 5.44
N SER A 122 0.33 -5.47 6.10
CA SER A 122 1.55 -5.04 5.43
C SER A 122 2.78 -5.65 6.07
N TYR A 123 3.83 -5.78 5.30
CA TYR A 123 5.12 -6.34 5.67
C TYR A 123 5.84 -5.61 6.82
N GLN A 124 5.29 -4.50 7.31
CA GLN A 124 5.85 -3.75 8.42
C GLN A 124 5.77 -4.57 9.74
N GLY A 125 6.90 -4.72 10.42
CA GLY A 125 7.03 -5.53 11.63
C GLY A 125 7.59 -6.94 11.37
N ALA A 126 8.08 -7.22 10.16
CA ALA A 126 8.70 -8.49 9.80
C ALA A 126 9.91 -8.81 10.68
N THR A 127 10.04 -10.09 11.04
CA THR A 127 11.19 -10.68 11.73
C THR A 127 11.80 -11.78 10.88
N PRO A 128 13.05 -12.23 11.16
CA PRO A 128 13.64 -13.35 10.45
C PRO A 128 12.76 -14.62 10.44
N GLU A 129 12.05 -14.88 11.51
CA GLU A 129 11.17 -16.03 11.67
C GLU A 129 9.93 -15.89 10.76
N THR A 130 9.34 -14.70 10.71
CA THR A 130 8.18 -14.45 9.85
C THR A 130 8.56 -14.41 8.38
N ASP A 131 9.75 -13.92 8.04
CA ASP A 131 10.30 -13.96 6.69
C ASP A 131 10.46 -15.41 6.23
N ALA A 132 11.04 -16.27 7.08
CA ALA A 132 11.20 -17.69 6.79
C ALA A 132 9.84 -18.42 6.70
N PHE A 133 8.93 -18.19 7.65
CA PHE A 133 7.61 -18.83 7.71
C PHE A 133 6.73 -18.49 6.50
N LEU A 134 6.74 -17.24 6.06
CA LEU A 134 5.95 -16.77 4.91
C LEU A 134 6.68 -16.97 3.57
N ASN A 135 7.87 -17.53 3.58
CA ASN A 135 8.71 -17.67 2.39
C ASN A 135 8.95 -16.33 1.67
N ILE A 136 9.26 -15.27 2.44
CA ILE A 136 9.71 -14.01 1.87
C ILE A 136 11.17 -14.21 1.46
N GLU A 137 11.36 -14.49 0.19
CA GLU A 137 12.67 -14.86 -0.34
C GLU A 137 13.42 -13.65 -0.90
N TYR A 138 12.70 -12.66 -1.37
CA TYR A 138 13.30 -11.46 -1.95
C TYR A 138 12.76 -10.19 -1.30
N LEU A 139 13.68 -9.24 -1.09
CA LEU A 139 13.38 -7.92 -0.53
C LEU A 139 14.01 -6.83 -1.41
N ILE A 140 13.24 -5.81 -1.75
CA ILE A 140 13.74 -4.62 -2.45
C ILE A 140 13.78 -3.47 -1.45
N SER A 141 14.96 -2.81 -1.32
CA SER A 141 15.18 -1.64 -0.48
C SER A 141 15.89 -0.51 -1.21
N LYS A 142 15.67 0.72 -0.77
CA LYS A 142 16.45 1.90 -1.19
C LYS A 142 17.82 1.94 -0.53
N GLN A 143 17.91 1.38 0.66
CA GLN A 143 19.16 1.38 1.42
C GLN A 143 20.09 0.30 0.88
N LYS A 144 21.35 0.66 0.69
CA LYS A 144 22.40 -0.31 0.35
C LYS A 144 23.11 -0.71 1.63
N GLN A 145 22.98 -1.98 1.98
CA GLN A 145 23.67 -2.61 3.10
C GLN A 145 24.19 -3.97 2.63
N ASP A 146 25.19 -4.52 3.30
CA ASP A 146 25.68 -5.87 2.97
C ASP A 146 24.61 -6.93 3.27
N SER A 147 23.81 -6.69 4.31
CA SER A 147 22.68 -7.54 4.68
C SER A 147 21.58 -6.75 5.39
N ILE A 148 20.36 -7.22 5.29
CA ILE A 148 19.18 -6.73 6.03
C ILE A 148 18.56 -7.95 6.69
N ARG A 149 18.59 -8.04 8.01
CA ARG A 149 18.16 -9.24 8.77
C ARG A 149 18.88 -10.51 8.25
N THR A 150 18.14 -11.45 7.66
CA THR A 150 18.66 -12.69 7.02
C THR A 150 18.84 -12.55 5.50
N PHE A 151 18.59 -11.37 4.95
CA PHE A 151 18.70 -11.11 3.53
C PHE A 151 20.10 -10.63 3.17
N GLU A 152 20.72 -11.24 2.20
CA GLU A 152 22.02 -10.87 1.64
C GLU A 152 21.83 -10.04 0.37
N TRP A 153 22.70 -9.06 0.16
CA TRP A 153 22.66 -8.21 -1.04
C TRP A 153 22.92 -9.04 -2.31
N LEU A 154 22.09 -8.86 -3.33
CA LEU A 154 22.17 -9.62 -4.56
C LEU A 154 22.51 -8.76 -5.77
N SER A 155 21.77 -7.68 -6.00
CA SER A 155 21.95 -6.80 -7.16
C SER A 155 21.33 -5.42 -6.92
N GLU A 156 21.57 -4.50 -7.87
CA GLU A 156 21.06 -3.13 -7.82
C GLU A 156 20.55 -2.69 -9.20
N ALA A 157 19.47 -1.91 -9.22
CA ALA A 157 18.96 -1.24 -10.41
C ALA A 157 18.42 0.15 -10.02
N ASP A 158 18.93 1.20 -10.65
CA ASP A 158 18.48 2.59 -10.50
C ASP A 158 18.23 3.03 -9.03
N GLY A 159 19.20 2.72 -8.13
CA GLY A 159 19.13 3.07 -6.72
C GLY A 159 18.17 2.23 -5.88
N ARG A 160 17.71 1.09 -6.41
CA ARG A 160 17.02 0.05 -5.67
C ARG A 160 17.89 -1.17 -5.55
N ASN A 161 17.99 -1.72 -4.35
CA ASN A 161 18.80 -2.89 -4.04
C ASN A 161 17.89 -4.09 -3.84
N LEU A 162 18.28 -5.21 -4.45
CA LEU A 162 17.65 -6.51 -4.29
C LEU A 162 18.45 -7.35 -3.30
N TYR A 163 17.73 -7.98 -2.40
CA TYR A 163 18.28 -8.88 -1.38
C TYR A 163 17.61 -10.24 -1.49
N GLN A 164 18.35 -11.30 -1.17
CA GLN A 164 17.86 -12.68 -1.15
C GLN A 164 17.97 -13.27 0.25
N ASN A 165 16.92 -13.93 0.71
CA ASN A 165 16.87 -14.70 1.96
C ASN A 165 16.98 -16.20 1.63
N HIS A 166 17.96 -16.87 2.24
CA HIS A 166 18.16 -18.31 2.04
C HIS A 166 17.47 -19.16 3.13
N CYS A 167 16.73 -18.54 4.05
CA CYS A 167 16.08 -19.19 5.18
C CYS A 167 14.60 -19.52 4.96
N GLY A 168 14.05 -19.35 3.74
CA GLY A 168 12.64 -19.60 3.44
C GLY A 168 12.26 -21.09 3.65
N LEU A 169 11.11 -21.32 4.27
CA LEU A 169 10.60 -22.67 4.56
C LEU A 169 9.80 -23.29 3.40
N GLY A 170 9.58 -22.53 2.31
CA GLY A 170 8.72 -22.94 1.22
C GLY A 170 7.23 -22.90 1.57
N LEU A 171 6.38 -23.40 0.65
CA LEU A 171 4.91 -23.43 0.86
C LEU A 171 4.45 -24.51 1.84
N GLY A 172 5.24 -25.53 2.02
CA GLY A 172 4.96 -26.63 2.94
C GLY A 172 6.24 -27.14 3.55
N PHE A 173 6.22 -27.34 4.85
CA PHE A 173 7.34 -27.88 5.61
C PHE A 173 6.84 -28.85 6.69
N MET A 174 7.67 -29.79 7.06
CA MET A 174 7.36 -30.76 8.10
C MET A 174 7.72 -30.21 9.46
N VAL A 175 6.83 -30.41 10.43
CA VAL A 175 7.04 -30.08 11.84
C VAL A 175 6.93 -31.34 12.67
N SER A 176 7.58 -31.35 13.83
CA SER A 176 7.43 -32.44 14.79
C SER A 176 6.04 -32.45 15.41
N ASP A 177 5.49 -33.64 15.67
CA ASP A 177 4.21 -33.83 16.38
C ASP A 177 4.17 -33.14 17.75
N ASN A 178 5.33 -32.85 18.32
CA ASN A 178 5.45 -32.13 19.60
C ASN A 178 4.89 -30.69 19.50
N ILE A 179 4.69 -30.13 18.32
CA ILE A 179 4.09 -28.78 18.16
C ILE A 179 2.69 -28.71 18.77
N PHE A 180 1.93 -29.83 18.80
CA PHE A 180 0.61 -29.89 19.40
C PHE A 180 0.65 -29.90 20.95
N ASN A 181 1.82 -30.14 21.56
CA ASN A 181 2.02 -30.16 22.99
C ASN A 181 2.57 -28.84 23.54
N TRP A 182 2.73 -27.83 22.70
CA TRP A 182 3.16 -26.50 23.15
C TRP A 182 2.01 -25.79 23.83
N ASP A 183 2.26 -25.37 25.07
CA ASP A 183 1.33 -24.55 25.84
C ASP A 183 1.46 -23.09 25.30
N TYR A 184 0.39 -22.58 24.75
CA TYR A 184 0.32 -21.22 24.20
C TYR A 184 -0.32 -20.26 25.22
N GLU A 185 0.19 -20.21 26.45
CA GLU A 185 -0.21 -19.17 27.40
C GLU A 185 0.34 -17.80 27.06
#